data_33e17602d8e81ca91f53b730d3e3897a
#
_entry.id   33e17602d8e81ca91f53b730d3e3897a
#
_cell.length_a   1.000
_cell.length_b   1.000
_cell.length_c   1.000
_cell.angle_alpha   90.00
_cell.angle_beta   90.00
_cell.angle_gamma   90.00
#
_symmetry.space_group_name_H-M   'P 1'
#
loop_
_entity.id
_entity.type
_entity.pdbx_description
1 polymer ?
#
loop_
_entity_poly.entity_id
_entity_poly.type
_entity_poly.pdbx_seq_one_letter_code
_entity_poly.pdbx_strand_id
1 'polypeptide(L)'
;KEDFVYRGHAFKENDLVIFDFYGTNHDPKIWNNPELFQPDRFKDWKGSPFNFVPQGGGDYLGGHRCAGEWITIRMMQIFLHYFVNKIEFEVPAQDLSYSMVHAPSMPKSGVVMNKVRRK
;
A
#
# COMPACT_ATOMS: atom_id res chain seq x y z
N LYS A 1 -25.91 10.34 -6.10
CA LYS A 1 -27.20 9.68 -6.35
C LYS A 1 -28.32 10.33 -5.55
N GLU A 2 -28.04 10.92 -4.39
CA GLU A 2 -28.92 11.73 -3.57
C GLU A 2 -28.11 12.54 -2.55
N ASP A 3 -28.65 13.61 -2.03
CA ASP A 3 -28.06 14.38 -0.96
C ASP A 3 -27.98 13.52 0.32
N PHE A 4 -26.88 13.60 1.05
CA PHE A 4 -26.72 12.92 2.33
C PHE A 4 -25.86 13.73 3.30
N VAL A 5 -25.94 13.37 4.58
CA VAL A 5 -25.09 13.96 5.63
C VAL A 5 -24.25 12.85 6.26
N TYR A 6 -22.93 13.09 6.36
CA TYR A 6 -22.02 12.19 7.05
C TYR A 6 -21.18 12.98 8.05
N ARG A 7 -21.23 12.59 9.31
CA ARG A 7 -20.52 13.24 10.43
C ARG A 7 -20.65 14.77 10.46
N GLY A 8 -21.86 15.28 10.19
CA GLY A 8 -22.16 16.71 10.18
C GLY A 8 -21.80 17.46 8.89
N HIS A 9 -21.19 16.80 7.91
CA HIS A 9 -20.91 17.37 6.60
C HIS A 9 -22.02 16.98 5.61
N ALA A 10 -22.59 17.98 4.95
CA ALA A 10 -23.61 17.78 3.90
C ALA A 10 -22.92 17.56 2.55
N PHE A 11 -23.30 16.49 1.87
CA PHE A 11 -22.90 16.18 0.49
C PHE A 11 -24.09 16.31 -0.42
N LYS A 12 -23.91 16.98 -1.54
CA LYS A 12 -24.93 17.14 -2.57
C LYS A 12 -24.80 16.05 -3.62
N GLU A 13 -25.92 15.75 -4.26
CA GLU A 13 -25.88 14.90 -5.45
C GLU A 13 -24.89 15.47 -6.47
N ASN A 14 -24.06 14.61 -7.02
CA ASN A 14 -22.95 14.92 -7.96
C ASN A 14 -21.73 15.65 -7.36
N ASP A 15 -21.65 15.83 -6.04
CA ASP A 15 -20.41 16.29 -5.43
C ASP A 15 -19.26 15.30 -5.74
N LEU A 16 -18.11 15.85 -6.13
CA LEU A 16 -16.88 15.06 -6.27
C LEU A 16 -16.28 14.79 -4.89
N VAL A 17 -16.21 13.52 -4.52
CA VAL A 17 -15.58 13.08 -3.27
C VAL A 17 -14.28 12.37 -3.58
N ILE A 18 -13.18 12.86 -3.00
CA ILE A 18 -11.85 12.26 -3.14
C ILE A 18 -11.49 11.53 -1.86
N PHE A 19 -11.11 10.26 -1.97
CA PHE A 19 -10.59 9.48 -0.86
C PHE A 19 -9.06 9.51 -0.89
N ASP A 20 -8.46 10.07 0.16
CA ASP A 20 -7.02 10.11 0.33
C ASP A 20 -6.53 8.81 1.00
N PHE A 21 -6.22 7.81 0.18
CA PHE A 21 -5.65 6.54 0.65
C PHE A 21 -4.23 6.71 1.17
N TYR A 22 -3.43 7.57 0.53
CA TYR A 22 -2.07 7.80 0.97
C TYR A 22 -2.05 8.46 2.35
N GLY A 23 -2.77 9.56 2.53
CA GLY A 23 -2.87 10.24 3.82
C GLY A 23 -3.46 9.35 4.91
N THR A 24 -4.44 8.49 4.58
CA THR A 24 -4.99 7.52 5.55
C THR A 24 -3.92 6.52 6.01
N ASN A 25 -3.13 5.98 5.08
CA ASN A 25 -2.08 5.01 5.39
C ASN A 25 -0.85 5.64 6.06
N HIS A 26 -0.73 6.97 6.04
CA HIS A 26 0.36 7.74 6.63
C HIS A 26 -0.09 8.70 7.73
N ASP A 27 -1.32 8.57 8.26
CA ASP A 27 -1.83 9.45 9.31
C ASP A 27 -0.95 9.34 10.57
N PRO A 28 -0.24 10.40 11.00
CA PRO A 28 0.63 10.37 12.18
C PRO A 28 -0.12 10.20 13.50
N LYS A 29 -1.44 10.38 13.50
CA LYS A 29 -2.30 10.07 14.65
C LYS A 29 -2.50 8.58 14.86
N ILE A 30 -2.27 7.79 13.83
CA ILE A 30 -2.44 6.32 13.82
C ILE A 30 -1.07 5.63 13.78
N TRP A 31 -0.15 6.16 12.97
CA TRP A 31 1.13 5.55 12.67
C TRP A 31 2.29 6.38 13.21
N ASN A 32 3.07 5.81 14.12
CA ASN A 32 4.31 6.43 14.54
C ASN A 32 5.35 6.39 13.41
N ASN A 33 5.96 7.54 13.07
CA ASN A 33 6.90 7.69 11.96
C ASN A 33 6.38 7.05 10.65
N PRO A 34 5.24 7.54 10.09
CA PRO A 34 4.57 6.89 8.97
C PRO A 34 5.42 6.78 7.71
N GLU A 35 6.38 7.69 7.50
CA GLU A 35 7.30 7.69 6.35
C GLU A 35 8.41 6.65 6.46
N LEU A 36 8.60 6.02 7.63
CA LEU A 36 9.64 5.02 7.80
C LEU A 36 9.13 3.62 7.49
N PHE A 37 9.91 2.87 6.71
CA PHE A 37 9.65 1.46 6.49
C PHE A 37 9.92 0.65 7.77
N GLN A 38 8.85 0.33 8.48
CA GLN A 38 8.88 -0.40 9.75
C GLN A 38 7.89 -1.58 9.72
N PRO A 39 8.26 -2.70 9.07
CA PRO A 39 7.35 -3.85 8.93
C PRO A 39 6.91 -4.45 10.26
N ASP A 40 7.73 -4.32 11.30
CA ASP A 40 7.43 -4.84 12.63
C ASP A 40 6.22 -4.18 13.30
N ARG A 41 5.80 -2.99 12.83
CA ARG A 41 4.58 -2.34 13.34
C ARG A 41 3.30 -3.15 13.13
N PHE A 42 3.34 -4.10 12.22
CA PHE A 42 2.19 -4.96 11.91
C PHE A 42 2.15 -6.29 12.67
N LYS A 43 3.20 -6.66 13.43
CA LYS A 43 3.26 -7.95 14.13
C LYS A 43 2.08 -8.17 15.07
N ASP A 44 1.78 -7.16 15.88
CA ASP A 44 0.71 -7.23 16.88
C ASP A 44 -0.41 -6.20 16.62
N TRP A 45 -0.48 -5.71 15.39
CA TRP A 45 -1.43 -4.68 15.03
C TRP A 45 -2.88 -5.23 15.07
N LYS A 46 -3.71 -4.57 15.89
CA LYS A 46 -5.14 -4.88 16.08
C LYS A 46 -6.01 -3.65 15.77
N GLY A 47 -5.54 -2.80 14.89
CA GLY A 47 -6.24 -1.58 14.51
C GLY A 47 -7.50 -1.83 13.69
N SER A 48 -8.26 -0.75 13.50
CA SER A 48 -9.44 -0.77 12.66
C SER A 48 -9.10 -1.15 11.20
N PRO A 49 -9.94 -1.92 10.51
CA PRO A 49 -9.76 -2.24 9.09
C PRO A 49 -9.84 -1.01 8.16
N PHE A 50 -10.09 0.18 8.73
CA PHE A 50 -10.08 1.46 8.03
C PHE A 50 -8.83 2.30 8.31
N ASN A 51 -7.93 1.83 9.18
CA ASN A 51 -6.70 2.56 9.52
C ASN A 51 -5.54 2.26 8.57
N PHE A 52 -5.60 1.11 7.87
CA PHE A 52 -4.64 0.72 6.86
C PHE A 52 -5.38 0.15 5.66
N VAL A 53 -5.41 0.91 4.57
CA VAL A 53 -6.30 0.66 3.43
C VAL A 53 -5.54 0.57 2.08
N PRO A 54 -4.46 -0.21 1.99
CA PRO A 54 -3.66 -0.27 0.75
C PRO A 54 -4.45 -0.84 -0.44
N GLN A 55 -5.47 -1.62 -0.18
CA GLN A 55 -6.33 -2.26 -1.17
C GLN A 55 -7.83 -2.08 -0.84
N GLY A 56 -8.19 -0.97 -0.22
CA GLY A 56 -9.52 -0.70 0.30
C GLY A 56 -9.65 -1.04 1.78
N GLY A 57 -10.76 -0.66 2.37
CA GLY A 57 -11.04 -0.78 3.80
C GLY A 57 -12.28 -1.61 4.10
N GLY A 58 -12.44 -1.94 5.39
CA GLY A 58 -13.60 -2.66 5.90
C GLY A 58 -13.48 -4.17 5.88
N ASP A 59 -14.61 -4.84 6.05
CA ASP A 59 -14.71 -6.29 6.01
C ASP A 59 -14.39 -6.85 4.63
N TYR A 60 -13.72 -7.99 4.58
CA TYR A 60 -13.28 -8.59 3.31
C TYR A 60 -14.45 -9.09 2.45
N LEU A 61 -15.48 -9.66 3.07
CA LEU A 61 -16.62 -10.23 2.36
C LEU A 61 -17.74 -9.23 2.13
N GLY A 62 -17.99 -8.36 3.11
CA GLY A 62 -19.09 -7.40 3.09
C GLY A 62 -18.70 -5.96 2.75
N GLY A 63 -17.41 -5.65 2.66
CA GLY A 63 -16.88 -4.31 2.38
C GLY A 63 -16.40 -4.14 0.94
N HIS A 64 -15.72 -3.02 0.71
CA HIS A 64 -15.13 -2.69 -0.59
C HIS A 64 -13.61 -2.95 -0.63
N ARG A 65 -13.14 -4.05 -0.03
CA ARG A 65 -11.76 -4.50 -0.17
C ARG A 65 -11.55 -5.18 -1.52
N CYS A 66 -10.32 -5.11 -2.01
CA CYS A 66 -9.96 -5.75 -3.27
C CYS A 66 -10.12 -7.27 -3.19
N ALA A 67 -10.90 -7.86 -4.08
CA ALA A 67 -11.07 -9.31 -4.15
C ALA A 67 -9.76 -10.07 -4.44
N GLY A 68 -8.77 -9.38 -5.07
CA GLY A 68 -7.45 -9.90 -5.35
C GLY A 68 -6.42 -9.76 -4.23
N GLU A 69 -6.79 -9.23 -3.06
CA GLU A 69 -5.85 -8.93 -1.98
C GLU A 69 -5.03 -10.17 -1.56
N TRP A 70 -5.68 -11.28 -1.30
CA TRP A 70 -5.00 -12.49 -0.84
C TRP A 70 -4.05 -13.10 -1.87
N ILE A 71 -4.44 -13.08 -3.14
CA ILE A 71 -3.55 -13.56 -4.20
C ILE A 71 -2.34 -12.65 -4.34
N THR A 72 -2.53 -11.34 -4.26
CA THR A 72 -1.44 -10.34 -4.31
C THR A 72 -0.47 -10.55 -3.15
N ILE A 73 -0.96 -10.68 -1.93
CA ILE A 73 -0.13 -10.95 -0.74
C ILE A 73 0.65 -12.25 -0.94
N ARG A 74 -0.02 -13.32 -1.42
CA ARG A 74 0.63 -14.60 -1.64
C ARG A 74 1.72 -14.54 -2.70
N MET A 75 1.48 -13.84 -3.79
CA MET A 75 2.48 -13.62 -4.83
C MET A 75 3.69 -12.86 -4.29
N MET A 76 3.49 -11.79 -3.52
CA MET A 76 4.58 -11.05 -2.87
C MET A 76 5.38 -11.94 -1.91
N GLN A 77 4.72 -12.78 -1.11
CA GLN A 77 5.41 -13.72 -0.20
C GLN A 77 6.29 -14.71 -0.97
N ILE A 78 5.77 -15.30 -2.05
CA ILE A 78 6.52 -16.25 -2.90
C ILE A 78 7.70 -15.55 -3.55
N PHE A 79 7.49 -14.35 -4.09
CA PHE A 79 8.52 -13.54 -4.71
C PHE A 79 9.65 -13.23 -3.72
N LEU A 80 9.32 -12.67 -2.56
CA LEU A 80 10.30 -12.33 -1.52
C LEU A 80 11.06 -13.57 -1.04
N HIS A 81 10.33 -14.68 -0.78
CA HIS A 81 10.97 -15.94 -0.38
C HIS A 81 11.99 -16.42 -1.41
N TYR A 82 11.64 -16.35 -2.69
CA TYR A 82 12.52 -16.77 -3.78
C TYR A 82 13.75 -15.85 -3.88
N PHE A 83 13.53 -14.55 -3.89
CA PHE A 83 14.63 -13.57 -3.99
C PHE A 83 15.59 -13.66 -2.80
N VAL A 84 15.07 -13.75 -1.58
CA VAL A 84 15.92 -13.80 -0.38
C VAL A 84 16.67 -15.13 -0.28
N ASN A 85 16.06 -16.25 -0.61
CA ASN A 85 16.63 -17.56 -0.31
C ASN A 85 17.28 -18.27 -1.51
N LYS A 86 16.95 -17.90 -2.74
CA LYS A 86 17.36 -18.63 -3.95
C LYS A 86 18.20 -17.81 -4.92
N ILE A 87 18.26 -16.51 -4.73
CA ILE A 87 18.97 -15.61 -5.65
C ILE A 87 19.98 -14.77 -4.85
N GLU A 88 21.16 -14.59 -5.43
CA GLU A 88 22.12 -13.55 -5.05
C GLU A 88 22.16 -12.48 -6.12
N PHE A 89 22.25 -11.24 -5.72
CA PHE A 89 22.37 -10.10 -6.63
C PHE A 89 23.04 -8.93 -5.92
N GLU A 90 23.55 -8.00 -6.71
CA GLU A 90 24.02 -6.70 -6.23
C GLU A 90 23.05 -5.61 -6.68
N VAL A 91 22.77 -4.68 -5.80
CA VAL A 91 21.96 -3.49 -6.13
C VAL A 91 22.91 -2.31 -6.27
N PRO A 92 23.15 -1.82 -7.49
CA PRO A 92 24.02 -0.65 -7.71
C PRO A 92 23.35 0.61 -7.17
N ALA A 93 24.14 1.67 -6.99
CA ALA A 93 23.59 3.01 -6.73
C ALA A 93 22.62 3.39 -7.87
N GLN A 94 21.40 3.76 -7.53
CA GLN A 94 20.35 4.04 -8.51
C GLN A 94 19.30 5.00 -7.92
N ASP A 95 18.54 5.66 -8.80
CA ASP A 95 17.50 6.59 -8.39
C ASP A 95 16.19 5.83 -8.16
N LEU A 96 15.91 5.52 -6.91
CA LEU A 96 14.67 4.88 -6.48
C LEU A 96 13.55 5.88 -6.14
N SER A 97 13.75 7.17 -6.37
CA SER A 97 12.68 8.15 -6.22
C SER A 97 11.52 7.85 -7.18
N TYR A 98 10.31 8.12 -6.75
CA TYR A 98 9.11 7.88 -7.54
C TYR A 98 8.17 9.08 -7.46
N SER A 99 7.25 9.17 -8.41
CA SER A 99 6.23 10.22 -8.46
C SER A 99 4.85 9.62 -8.22
N MET A 100 4.04 10.30 -7.41
CA MET A 100 2.63 9.94 -7.18
C MET A 100 1.67 10.48 -8.26
N VAL A 101 2.18 11.20 -9.26
CA VAL A 101 1.36 11.79 -10.33
C VAL A 101 0.83 10.72 -11.30
N HIS A 102 1.56 9.62 -11.42
CA HIS A 102 1.19 8.53 -12.33
C HIS A 102 0.92 7.22 -11.55
N ALA A 103 -0.07 6.48 -11.99
CA ALA A 103 -0.37 5.14 -11.47
C ALA A 103 -0.29 4.11 -12.61
N PRO A 104 0.43 2.99 -12.43
CA PRO A 104 1.21 2.64 -11.26
C PRO A 104 2.49 3.48 -11.15
N SER A 105 2.86 3.83 -9.91
CA SER A 105 4.10 4.54 -9.64
C SER A 105 5.28 3.56 -9.62
N MET A 106 6.37 3.93 -10.27
CA MET A 106 7.59 3.12 -10.34
C MET A 106 8.82 3.97 -10.01
N PRO A 107 9.88 3.39 -9.43
CA PRO A 107 11.15 4.09 -9.28
C PRO A 107 11.67 4.60 -10.63
N LYS A 108 12.30 5.77 -10.61
CA LYS A 108 12.79 6.45 -11.81
C LYS A 108 13.78 5.61 -12.63
N SER A 109 14.67 4.89 -11.93
CA SER A 109 15.63 3.96 -12.54
C SER A 109 15.02 2.58 -12.88
N GLY A 110 13.75 2.33 -12.55
CA GLY A 110 13.30 0.97 -12.35
C GLY A 110 13.95 0.36 -11.12
N VAL A 111 14.10 -0.96 -11.08
CA VAL A 111 14.91 -1.66 -10.09
C VAL A 111 15.99 -2.44 -10.83
N VAL A 112 17.21 -1.92 -10.79
CA VAL A 112 18.36 -2.53 -11.46
C VAL A 112 19.05 -3.49 -10.50
N MET A 113 19.30 -4.71 -10.97
CA MET A 113 20.05 -5.74 -10.25
C MET A 113 21.20 -6.25 -11.10
N ASN A 114 22.39 -6.31 -10.54
CA ASN A 114 23.60 -6.81 -11.20
C ASN A 114 23.99 -8.17 -10.63
N LYS A 115 24.79 -8.92 -11.39
CA LYS A 115 25.37 -10.21 -10.98
C LYS A 115 24.35 -11.20 -10.43
N VAL A 116 23.19 -11.23 -11.04
CA VAL A 116 22.10 -12.12 -10.61
C VAL A 116 22.48 -13.57 -10.84
N ARG A 117 22.48 -14.39 -9.78
CA ARG A 117 22.77 -15.83 -9.85
C ARG A 117 21.93 -16.61 -8.84
N ARG A 118 21.75 -17.89 -9.09
CA ARG A 118 21.17 -18.80 -8.07
C ARG A 118 22.18 -19.05 -6.95
N LYS A 119 21.66 -19.11 -5.73
CA LYS A 119 22.39 -19.62 -4.56
C LYS A 119 22.58 -21.11 -4.66
#